data_db095cff6165a11998f91224b2bc4590
#
_entry.id   db095cff6165a11998f91224b2bc4590
#
_cell.length_a   1.000
_cell.length_b   1.000
_cell.length_c   1.000
_cell.angle_alpha   90.00
_cell.angle_beta   90.00
_cell.angle_gamma   90.00
#
_symmetry.space_group_name_H-M   'P 1'
#
loop_
_entity.id
_entity.type
_entity.pdbx_description
1 polymer ?
#
loop_
_entity_poly.entity_id
_entity_poly.type
_entity_poly.pdbx_seq_one_letter_code
_entity_poly.pdbx_strand_id
1 'polypeptide(L)'
;FALASPLFIMNVYDRVVPNQAFETLWALALGVGIVFLFDFLLRNLRSYFVDTAGKNADVIIANRLLGQVMAMKLSKKDQSTGSLANNVREFESLREFFTSGTVVALVDLPFVFLFIAVIWLIAGPVAMVPLIVVPLVLLVGLVLQFPMRGLQERTYRESSQKHAILVEAVEGLETIKAAAAEGPVQRNWENCVAQTADTARKSRFLSSLSTSFAQVAIQFSTVAVVVYGVYRISEGSLTMGALV
;
A
#
# COMPACT_ATOMS: atom_id res chain seq x y z
N PHE A 1 -16.44 6.76 -11.55
CA PHE A 1 -17.46 6.27 -10.61
C PHE A 1 -17.33 6.93 -9.22
N ALA A 2 -16.14 7.17 -8.70
CA ALA A 2 -15.94 7.80 -7.38
C ALA A 2 -16.65 9.16 -7.21
N LEU A 3 -16.86 9.91 -8.28
CA LEU A 3 -17.59 11.19 -8.27
C LEU A 3 -19.11 11.04 -8.22
N ALA A 4 -19.65 9.85 -8.46
CA ALA A 4 -21.10 9.66 -8.54
C ALA A 4 -21.81 9.94 -7.21
N SER A 5 -21.23 9.47 -6.09
CA SER A 5 -21.76 9.68 -4.75
C SER A 5 -21.75 11.17 -4.35
N PRO A 6 -20.61 11.89 -4.43
CA PRO A 6 -20.58 13.34 -4.16
C PRO A 6 -21.54 14.13 -5.03
N LEU A 7 -21.61 13.88 -6.33
CA LEU A 7 -22.52 14.59 -7.25
C LEU A 7 -24.00 14.29 -6.95
N PHE A 8 -24.33 13.08 -6.54
CA PHE A 8 -25.67 12.74 -6.07
C PHE A 8 -26.03 13.56 -4.83
N ILE A 9 -25.16 13.52 -3.81
CA ILE A 9 -25.39 14.23 -2.55
C ILE A 9 -25.52 15.74 -2.78
N MET A 10 -24.63 16.32 -3.60
CA MET A 10 -24.70 17.73 -4.00
C MET A 10 -26.07 18.09 -4.60
N ASN A 11 -26.56 17.30 -5.57
CA ASN A 11 -27.86 17.57 -6.20
C ASN A 11 -29.02 17.37 -5.22
N VAL A 12 -28.92 16.41 -4.29
CA VAL A 12 -29.96 16.22 -3.27
C VAL A 12 -30.04 17.45 -2.37
N TYR A 13 -28.93 17.96 -1.85
CA TYR A 13 -28.94 19.13 -0.96
C TYR A 13 -29.29 20.44 -1.67
N ASP A 14 -28.85 20.64 -2.92
CA ASP A 14 -29.03 21.90 -3.64
C ASP A 14 -30.36 21.98 -4.39
N ARG A 15 -30.95 20.85 -4.78
CA ARG A 15 -32.17 20.84 -5.62
C ARG A 15 -33.32 20.05 -5.03
N VAL A 16 -33.06 18.83 -4.53
CA VAL A 16 -34.16 17.96 -4.09
C VAL A 16 -34.76 18.45 -2.77
N VAL A 17 -33.91 18.71 -1.77
CA VAL A 17 -34.36 19.12 -0.43
C VAL A 17 -35.11 20.47 -0.45
N PRO A 18 -34.58 21.54 -1.08
CA PRO A 18 -35.29 22.82 -1.10
C PRO A 18 -36.63 22.80 -1.86
N ASN A 19 -36.69 22.00 -2.95
CA ASN A 19 -37.86 21.96 -3.83
C ASN A 19 -38.81 20.79 -3.55
N GLN A 20 -38.48 19.89 -2.59
CA GLN A 20 -39.22 18.66 -2.27
C GLN A 20 -39.47 17.79 -3.51
N ALA A 21 -38.46 17.73 -4.43
CA ALA A 21 -38.58 17.09 -5.74
C ALA A 21 -38.32 15.58 -5.62
N PHE A 22 -39.24 14.81 -5.05
CA PHE A 22 -39.08 13.36 -4.81
C PHE A 22 -38.93 12.55 -6.10
N GLU A 23 -39.55 12.96 -7.22
CA GLU A 23 -39.38 12.29 -8.51
C GLU A 23 -37.93 12.36 -8.99
N THR A 24 -37.29 13.54 -8.83
CA THR A 24 -35.88 13.73 -9.16
C THR A 24 -34.99 12.90 -8.24
N LEU A 25 -35.34 12.75 -6.95
CA LEU A 25 -34.62 11.93 -5.99
C LEU A 25 -34.54 10.47 -6.48
N TRP A 26 -35.69 9.90 -6.86
CA TRP A 26 -35.73 8.51 -7.33
C TRP A 26 -34.98 8.30 -8.65
N ALA A 27 -35.08 9.24 -9.57
CA ALA A 27 -34.30 9.20 -10.82
C ALA A 27 -32.80 9.24 -10.57
N LEU A 28 -32.33 10.14 -9.68
CA LEU A 28 -30.92 10.22 -9.30
C LEU A 28 -30.45 8.96 -8.54
N ALA A 29 -31.27 8.44 -7.61
CA ALA A 29 -30.96 7.23 -6.85
C ALA A 29 -30.80 6.00 -7.74
N LEU A 30 -31.71 5.82 -8.71
CA LEU A 30 -31.61 4.76 -9.72
C LEU A 30 -30.35 4.92 -10.57
N GLY A 31 -30.05 6.15 -11.03
CA GLY A 31 -28.85 6.44 -11.80
C GLY A 31 -27.57 6.08 -11.05
N VAL A 32 -27.47 6.52 -9.79
CA VAL A 32 -26.30 6.19 -8.94
C VAL A 32 -26.26 4.69 -8.62
N GLY A 33 -27.39 4.03 -8.41
CA GLY A 33 -27.44 2.58 -8.23
C GLY A 33 -26.85 1.81 -9.42
N ILE A 34 -27.17 2.24 -10.65
CA ILE A 34 -26.59 1.67 -11.88
C ILE A 34 -25.06 1.91 -11.90
N VAL A 35 -24.62 3.13 -11.58
CA VAL A 35 -23.18 3.46 -11.52
C VAL A 35 -22.45 2.56 -10.50
N PHE A 36 -23.02 2.33 -9.33
CA PHE A 36 -22.44 1.44 -8.33
C PHE A 36 -22.36 -0.01 -8.78
N LEU A 37 -23.39 -0.48 -9.52
CA LEU A 37 -23.35 -1.81 -10.12
C LEU A 37 -22.20 -1.95 -11.13
N PHE A 38 -22.02 -0.96 -11.99
CA PHE A 38 -20.90 -0.96 -12.93
C PHE A 38 -19.55 -0.84 -12.22
N ASP A 39 -19.44 -0.01 -11.17
CA ASP A 39 -18.22 0.10 -10.36
C ASP A 39 -17.86 -1.25 -9.71
N PHE A 40 -18.83 -1.95 -9.15
CA PHE A 40 -18.66 -3.28 -8.60
C PHE A 40 -18.15 -4.28 -9.65
N LEU A 41 -18.77 -4.31 -10.83
CA LEU A 41 -18.35 -5.20 -11.91
C LEU A 41 -16.93 -4.90 -12.39
N LEU A 42 -16.60 -3.61 -12.59
CA LEU A 42 -15.30 -3.21 -13.08
C LEU A 42 -14.18 -3.44 -12.04
N ARG A 43 -14.46 -3.27 -10.75
CA ARG A 43 -13.48 -3.61 -9.69
C ARG A 43 -13.16 -5.10 -9.68
N ASN A 44 -14.18 -5.96 -9.81
CA ASN A 44 -13.96 -7.40 -9.86
C ASN A 44 -13.21 -7.81 -11.14
N LEU A 45 -13.56 -7.23 -12.29
CA LEU A 45 -12.84 -7.47 -13.56
C LEU A 45 -11.40 -7.00 -13.48
N ARG A 46 -11.13 -5.81 -12.90
CA ARG A 46 -9.76 -5.30 -12.70
C ARG A 46 -8.94 -6.27 -11.85
N SER A 47 -9.48 -6.71 -10.70
CA SER A 47 -8.81 -7.69 -9.84
C SER A 47 -8.48 -8.97 -10.60
N TYR A 48 -9.46 -9.54 -11.30
CA TYR A 48 -9.28 -10.75 -12.09
C TYR A 48 -8.19 -10.62 -13.16
N PHE A 49 -8.17 -9.50 -13.89
CA PHE A 49 -7.15 -9.27 -14.94
C PHE A 49 -5.76 -9.06 -14.36
N VAL A 50 -5.65 -8.30 -13.25
CA VAL A 50 -4.36 -8.07 -12.57
C VAL A 50 -3.81 -9.39 -12.01
N ASP A 51 -4.65 -10.20 -11.37
CA ASP A 51 -4.26 -11.49 -10.82
C ASP A 51 -3.85 -12.48 -11.93
N THR A 52 -4.59 -12.51 -13.03
CA THR A 52 -4.28 -13.37 -14.17
C THR A 52 -2.98 -12.96 -14.85
N ALA A 53 -2.77 -11.66 -15.06
CA ALA A 53 -1.52 -11.14 -15.62
C ALA A 53 -0.33 -11.43 -14.68
N GLY A 54 -0.53 -11.25 -13.36
CA GLY A 54 0.45 -11.59 -12.33
C GLY A 54 0.84 -13.05 -12.37
N LYS A 55 -0.14 -13.97 -12.41
CA LYS A 55 0.09 -15.41 -12.52
C LYS A 55 0.90 -15.79 -13.77
N ASN A 56 0.57 -15.21 -14.91
CA ASN A 56 1.27 -15.53 -16.16
C ASN A 56 2.72 -15.01 -16.13
N ALA A 57 2.94 -13.81 -15.64
CA ALA A 57 4.28 -13.26 -15.45
C ALA A 57 5.10 -14.11 -14.49
N ASP A 58 4.49 -14.60 -13.42
CA ASP A 58 5.08 -15.45 -12.41
C ASP A 58 5.65 -16.74 -12.99
N VAL A 59 4.85 -17.49 -13.73
CA VAL A 59 5.28 -18.75 -14.36
C VAL A 59 6.47 -18.52 -15.30
N ILE A 60 6.44 -17.45 -16.11
CA ILE A 60 7.51 -17.14 -17.06
C ILE A 60 8.81 -16.80 -16.31
N ILE A 61 8.71 -16.00 -15.27
CA ILE A 61 9.89 -15.51 -14.54
C ILE A 61 10.48 -16.61 -13.67
N ALA A 62 9.66 -17.39 -12.96
CA ALA A 62 10.11 -18.52 -12.16
C ALA A 62 10.87 -19.55 -13.01
N ASN A 63 10.34 -19.89 -14.20
CA ASN A 63 11.01 -20.79 -15.13
C ASN A 63 12.35 -20.23 -15.63
N ARG A 64 12.44 -18.94 -15.96
CA ARG A 64 13.69 -18.30 -16.37
C ARG A 64 14.73 -18.29 -15.27
N LEU A 65 14.31 -17.99 -14.02
CA LEU A 65 15.20 -17.99 -12.86
C LEU A 65 15.77 -19.38 -12.60
N LEU A 66 14.91 -20.39 -12.56
CA LEU A 66 15.37 -21.77 -12.37
C LEU A 66 16.33 -22.18 -13.48
N GLY A 67 16.03 -21.85 -14.74
CA GLY A 67 16.91 -22.09 -15.87
C GLY A 67 18.29 -21.42 -15.72
N GLN A 68 18.33 -20.17 -15.23
CA GLN A 68 19.59 -19.46 -14.96
C GLN A 68 20.38 -20.10 -13.81
N VAL A 69 19.71 -20.50 -12.72
CA VAL A 69 20.35 -21.19 -11.60
C VAL A 69 20.96 -22.52 -12.06
N MET A 70 20.23 -23.27 -12.88
CA MET A 70 20.75 -24.57 -13.45
C MET A 70 21.90 -24.37 -14.44
N ALA A 71 21.95 -23.23 -15.14
CA ALA A 71 23.02 -22.90 -16.08
C ALA A 71 24.27 -22.27 -15.43
N MET A 72 24.26 -22.02 -14.10
CA MET A 72 25.41 -21.45 -13.39
C MET A 72 26.60 -22.41 -13.38
N LYS A 73 27.80 -21.86 -13.66
CA LYS A 73 29.05 -22.62 -13.57
C LYS A 73 29.39 -22.92 -12.11
N LEU A 74 29.71 -24.18 -11.80
CA LEU A 74 30.08 -24.66 -10.45
C LEU A 74 31.29 -23.92 -9.83
N SER A 75 32.16 -23.33 -10.66
CA SER A 75 33.32 -22.55 -10.19
C SER A 75 32.96 -21.20 -9.50
N LYS A 76 31.70 -20.74 -9.58
CA LYS A 76 31.19 -19.54 -8.88
C LYS A 76 30.43 -19.86 -7.58
N LYS A 77 30.63 -21.05 -7.02
CA LYS A 77 29.97 -21.54 -5.81
C LYS A 77 30.59 -20.95 -4.51
N ASP A 78 30.92 -19.64 -4.51
CA ASP A 78 31.28 -18.91 -3.29
C ASP A 78 30.08 -18.54 -2.43
N GLN A 79 28.86 -18.77 -2.94
CA GLN A 79 27.62 -18.54 -2.19
C GLN A 79 27.09 -19.87 -1.63
N SER A 80 26.75 -19.89 -0.35
CA SER A 80 26.13 -21.04 0.28
C SER A 80 24.81 -21.40 -0.41
N THR A 81 24.47 -22.70 -0.48
CA THR A 81 23.22 -23.20 -1.07
C THR A 81 21.99 -22.49 -0.49
N GLY A 82 22.05 -22.10 0.81
CA GLY A 82 21.02 -21.32 1.49
C GLY A 82 20.88 -19.88 0.96
N SER A 83 21.97 -19.23 0.53
CA SER A 83 21.89 -17.88 -0.05
C SER A 83 21.27 -17.88 -1.45
N LEU A 84 21.52 -18.91 -2.25
CA LEU A 84 20.90 -19.09 -3.57
C LEU A 84 19.40 -19.35 -3.45
N ALA A 85 18.98 -20.24 -2.56
CA ALA A 85 17.56 -20.50 -2.28
C ALA A 85 16.85 -19.23 -1.77
N ASN A 86 17.55 -18.44 -0.94
CA ASN A 86 17.02 -17.19 -0.42
C ASN A 86 16.89 -16.10 -1.50
N ASN A 87 17.84 -16.00 -2.43
CA ASN A 87 17.75 -15.07 -3.57
C ASN A 87 16.56 -15.39 -4.49
N VAL A 88 16.25 -16.66 -4.69
CA VAL A 88 15.04 -17.07 -5.45
C VAL A 88 13.77 -16.65 -4.71
N ARG A 89 13.73 -16.81 -3.37
CA ARG A 89 12.61 -16.39 -2.53
C ARG A 89 12.44 -14.86 -2.49
N GLU A 90 13.55 -14.13 -2.53
CA GLU A 90 13.55 -12.66 -2.57
C GLU A 90 12.89 -12.13 -3.85
N PHE A 91 13.05 -12.88 -4.93
CA PHE A 91 12.37 -12.56 -6.18
C PHE A 91 10.84 -12.70 -6.10
N GLU A 92 10.33 -13.62 -5.29
CA GLU A 92 8.90 -13.72 -5.01
C GLU A 92 8.37 -12.45 -4.33
N SER A 93 9.14 -11.85 -3.42
CA SER A 93 8.79 -10.58 -2.76
C SER A 93 8.81 -9.40 -3.74
N LEU A 94 9.76 -9.36 -4.68
CA LEU A 94 9.78 -8.37 -5.76
C LEU A 94 8.58 -8.53 -6.70
N ARG A 95 8.18 -9.77 -6.98
CA ARG A 95 6.99 -10.07 -7.77
C ARG A 95 5.73 -9.51 -7.12
N GLU A 96 5.52 -9.78 -5.82
CA GLU A 96 4.37 -9.23 -5.08
C GLU A 96 4.33 -7.70 -5.14
N PHE A 97 5.49 -7.05 -5.10
CA PHE A 97 5.58 -5.61 -5.26
C PHE A 97 5.06 -5.13 -6.63
N PHE A 98 5.39 -5.83 -7.73
CA PHE A 98 4.93 -5.46 -9.07
C PHE A 98 3.48 -5.86 -9.35
N THR A 99 2.98 -6.90 -8.72
CA THR A 99 1.63 -7.42 -9.01
C THR A 99 0.54 -6.82 -8.14
N SER A 100 0.82 -6.34 -6.92
CA SER A 100 -0.27 -5.99 -6.00
C SER A 100 -0.59 -4.49 -5.91
N GLY A 101 0.24 -3.72 -5.29
CA GLY A 101 -0.16 -2.36 -4.89
C GLY A 101 0.43 -1.24 -5.74
N THR A 102 1.65 -1.44 -6.24
CA THR A 102 2.43 -0.36 -6.86
C THR A 102 1.91 0.02 -8.23
N VAL A 103 1.53 -0.97 -9.05
CA VAL A 103 0.93 -0.71 -10.38
C VAL A 103 -0.41 -0.01 -10.23
N VAL A 104 -1.22 -0.44 -9.26
CA VAL A 104 -2.51 0.22 -8.95
C VAL A 104 -2.28 1.65 -8.51
N ALA A 105 -1.36 1.90 -7.56
CA ALA A 105 -1.04 3.24 -7.10
C ALA A 105 -0.51 4.16 -8.21
N LEU A 106 0.32 3.63 -9.12
CA LEU A 106 0.83 4.39 -10.27
C LEU A 106 -0.29 4.80 -11.24
N VAL A 107 -1.24 3.89 -11.47
CA VAL A 107 -2.42 4.17 -12.33
C VAL A 107 -3.35 5.17 -11.66
N ASP A 108 -3.50 5.11 -10.34
CA ASP A 108 -4.41 6.00 -9.59
C ASP A 108 -3.84 7.42 -9.40
N LEU A 109 -2.51 7.61 -9.51
CA LEU A 109 -1.84 8.90 -9.30
C LEU A 109 -2.34 10.03 -10.23
N PRO A 110 -2.55 9.83 -11.55
CA PRO A 110 -3.14 10.85 -12.41
C PRO A 110 -4.56 11.27 -12.00
N PHE A 111 -5.33 10.36 -11.41
CA PHE A 111 -6.69 10.66 -10.97
C PHE A 111 -6.73 11.62 -9.77
N VAL A 112 -5.67 11.67 -8.94
CA VAL A 112 -5.56 12.65 -7.85
C VAL A 112 -5.63 14.07 -8.42
N PHE A 113 -4.90 14.35 -9.51
CA PHE A 113 -4.94 15.66 -10.16
C PHE A 113 -6.32 15.95 -10.78
N LEU A 114 -6.93 14.94 -11.38
CA LEU A 114 -8.28 15.06 -11.93
C LEU A 114 -9.29 15.38 -10.83
N PHE A 115 -9.24 14.69 -9.68
CA PHE A 115 -10.15 14.98 -8.57
C PHE A 115 -9.92 16.38 -7.98
N ILE A 116 -8.68 16.82 -7.81
CA ILE A 116 -8.38 18.19 -7.37
C ILE A 116 -8.92 19.22 -8.36
N ALA A 117 -8.80 18.96 -9.67
CA ALA A 117 -9.35 19.84 -10.70
C ALA A 117 -10.90 19.90 -10.64
N VAL A 118 -11.57 18.78 -10.40
CA VAL A 118 -13.04 18.74 -10.23
C VAL A 118 -13.45 19.49 -8.98
N ILE A 119 -12.74 19.32 -7.85
CA ILE A 119 -13.01 20.09 -6.62
C ILE A 119 -12.83 21.60 -6.88
N TRP A 120 -11.79 21.97 -7.65
CA TRP A 120 -11.58 23.36 -8.03
C TRP A 120 -12.73 23.95 -8.85
N LEU A 121 -13.28 23.18 -9.77
CA LEU A 121 -14.42 23.59 -10.61
C LEU A 121 -15.73 23.74 -9.80
N ILE A 122 -15.93 22.90 -8.78
CA ILE A 122 -17.17 22.87 -7.99
C ILE A 122 -17.07 23.80 -6.79
N ALA A 123 -16.00 23.71 -6.01
CA ALA A 123 -15.83 24.39 -4.72
C ALA A 123 -14.80 25.54 -4.77
N GLY A 124 -14.20 25.80 -5.92
CA GLY A 124 -13.26 26.91 -6.11
C GLY A 124 -12.04 26.82 -5.18
N PRO A 125 -11.75 27.91 -4.40
CA PRO A 125 -10.56 27.99 -3.56
C PRO A 125 -10.48 26.93 -2.44
N VAL A 126 -11.58 26.24 -2.10
CA VAL A 126 -11.58 25.16 -1.10
C VAL A 126 -10.65 24.00 -1.55
N ALA A 127 -10.47 23.82 -2.86
CA ALA A 127 -9.53 22.86 -3.42
C ALA A 127 -8.05 23.09 -3.04
N MET A 128 -7.69 24.28 -2.53
CA MET A 128 -6.34 24.53 -2.02
C MET A 128 -5.99 23.63 -0.83
N VAL A 129 -6.97 23.23 -0.03
CA VAL A 129 -6.72 22.36 1.12
C VAL A 129 -6.15 21.00 0.68
N PRO A 130 -6.84 20.19 -0.13
CA PRO A 130 -6.27 18.95 -0.62
C PRO A 130 -5.03 19.16 -1.50
N LEU A 131 -4.93 20.25 -2.24
CA LEU A 131 -3.76 20.59 -3.06
C LEU A 131 -2.48 20.75 -2.22
N ILE A 132 -2.58 21.21 -0.99
CA ILE A 132 -1.45 21.35 -0.06
C ILE A 132 -1.23 20.05 0.73
N VAL A 133 -2.31 19.43 1.21
CA VAL A 133 -2.21 18.24 2.08
C VAL A 133 -1.67 17.03 1.31
N VAL A 134 -2.08 16.82 0.07
CA VAL A 134 -1.62 15.67 -0.74
C VAL A 134 -0.10 15.69 -0.96
N PRO A 135 0.54 16.77 -1.45
CA PRO A 135 1.99 16.83 -1.56
C PRO A 135 2.71 16.71 -0.20
N LEU A 136 2.13 17.27 0.87
CA LEU A 136 2.71 17.15 2.21
C LEU A 136 2.78 15.70 2.68
N VAL A 137 1.69 14.94 2.51
CA VAL A 137 1.64 13.52 2.86
C VAL A 137 2.63 12.72 2.01
N LEU A 138 2.71 12.99 0.71
CA LEU A 138 3.66 12.34 -0.19
C LEU A 138 5.11 12.65 0.22
N LEU A 139 5.41 13.90 0.55
CA LEU A 139 6.75 14.31 0.98
C LEU A 139 7.16 13.60 2.27
N VAL A 140 6.29 13.57 3.28
CA VAL A 140 6.57 12.86 4.55
C VAL A 140 6.74 11.36 4.30
N GLY A 141 5.91 10.76 3.45
CA GLY A 141 6.06 9.36 3.05
C GLY A 141 7.41 9.07 2.39
N LEU A 142 7.86 9.93 1.47
CA LEU A 142 9.17 9.82 0.83
C LEU A 142 10.32 9.98 1.83
N VAL A 143 10.24 10.96 2.74
CA VAL A 143 11.27 11.16 3.78
C VAL A 143 11.39 9.94 4.70
N LEU A 144 10.26 9.37 5.13
CA LEU A 144 10.25 8.18 5.97
C LEU A 144 10.71 6.91 5.23
N GLN A 145 10.63 6.88 3.91
CA GLN A 145 11.08 5.74 3.11
C GLN A 145 12.59 5.51 3.18
N PHE A 146 13.40 6.59 3.32
CA PHE A 146 14.86 6.46 3.42
C PHE A 146 15.31 5.62 4.62
N PRO A 147 14.92 5.94 5.87
CA PRO A 147 15.28 5.09 7.01
C PRO A 147 14.64 3.70 6.96
N MET A 148 13.45 3.55 6.36
CA MET A 148 12.79 2.25 6.22
C MET A 148 13.57 1.29 5.34
N ARG A 149 14.18 1.75 4.24
CA ARG A 149 15.00 0.89 3.36
C ARG A 149 16.16 0.26 4.13
N GLY A 150 16.91 1.05 4.91
CA GLY A 150 18.01 0.52 5.71
C GLY A 150 17.57 -0.49 6.77
N LEU A 151 16.39 -0.29 7.38
CA LEU A 151 15.82 -1.24 8.33
C LEU A 151 15.34 -2.53 7.66
N GLN A 152 14.76 -2.44 6.46
CA GLN A 152 14.34 -3.60 5.68
C GLN A 152 15.54 -4.47 5.27
N GLU A 153 16.63 -3.86 4.79
CA GLU A 153 17.85 -4.59 4.46
C GLU A 153 18.44 -5.30 5.68
N ARG A 154 18.45 -4.64 6.85
CA ARG A 154 18.88 -5.26 8.10
C ARG A 154 17.98 -6.41 8.51
N THR A 155 16.68 -6.22 8.53
CA THR A 155 15.70 -7.27 8.83
C THR A 155 15.91 -8.49 7.92
N TYR A 156 16.16 -8.24 6.64
CA TYR A 156 16.45 -9.29 5.69
C TYR A 156 17.73 -10.08 6.04
N ARG A 157 18.85 -9.39 6.27
CA ARG A 157 20.13 -10.03 6.64
C ARG A 157 20.01 -10.83 7.93
N GLU A 158 19.40 -10.25 8.96
CA GLU A 158 19.20 -10.90 10.26
C GLU A 158 18.27 -12.11 10.15
N SER A 159 17.21 -12.02 9.35
CA SER A 159 16.31 -13.14 9.07
C SER A 159 17.02 -14.28 8.30
N SER A 160 17.85 -13.93 7.32
CA SER A 160 18.66 -14.91 6.58
C SER A 160 19.65 -15.64 7.50
N GLN A 161 20.32 -14.89 8.38
CA GLN A 161 21.26 -15.48 9.36
C GLN A 161 20.53 -16.40 10.34
N LYS A 162 19.36 -15.99 10.84
CA LYS A 162 18.51 -16.84 11.67
C LYS A 162 18.13 -18.14 10.97
N HIS A 163 17.72 -18.09 9.70
CA HIS A 163 17.40 -19.30 8.94
C HIS A 163 18.62 -20.18 8.69
N ALA A 164 19.80 -19.61 8.43
CA ALA A 164 21.03 -20.36 8.28
C ALA A 164 21.39 -21.15 9.55
N ILE A 165 21.32 -20.51 10.73
CA ILE A 165 21.55 -21.17 12.03
C ILE A 165 20.57 -22.32 12.25
N LEU A 166 19.29 -22.15 11.87
CA LEU A 166 18.29 -23.20 12.02
C LEU A 166 18.61 -24.40 11.14
N VAL A 167 18.93 -24.16 9.88
CA VAL A 167 19.29 -25.25 8.92
C VAL A 167 20.54 -25.97 9.40
N GLU A 168 21.58 -25.23 9.79
CA GLU A 168 22.84 -25.80 10.30
C GLU A 168 22.64 -26.60 11.59
N ALA A 169 21.79 -26.12 12.50
CA ALA A 169 21.47 -26.84 13.72
C ALA A 169 20.67 -28.14 13.47
N VAL A 170 19.77 -28.14 12.47
CA VAL A 170 18.99 -29.33 12.11
C VAL A 170 19.87 -30.36 11.36
N GLU A 171 20.71 -29.89 10.44
CA GLU A 171 21.62 -30.77 9.70
C GLU A 171 22.72 -31.36 10.62
N GLY A 172 23.21 -30.58 11.59
CA GLY A 172 24.23 -30.98 12.55
C GLY A 172 23.69 -31.56 13.87
N LEU A 173 22.40 -31.89 13.98
CA LEU A 173 21.75 -32.27 15.22
C LEU A 173 22.44 -33.43 15.97
N GLU A 174 22.87 -34.46 15.24
CA GLU A 174 23.59 -35.60 15.82
C GLU A 174 24.91 -35.14 16.44
N THR A 175 25.68 -34.32 15.73
CA THR A 175 26.96 -33.78 16.22
C THR A 175 26.75 -32.88 17.45
N ILE A 176 25.76 -32.04 17.44
CA ILE A 176 25.40 -31.17 18.57
C ILE A 176 25.07 -32.01 19.80
N LYS A 177 24.28 -33.08 19.61
CA LYS A 177 23.92 -34.02 20.68
C LYS A 177 25.11 -34.78 21.21
N ALA A 178 25.97 -35.30 20.33
CA ALA A 178 27.16 -36.03 20.70
C ALA A 178 28.18 -35.17 21.47
N ALA A 179 28.27 -33.89 21.14
CA ALA A 179 29.14 -32.91 21.79
C ALA A 179 28.53 -32.21 23.00
N ALA A 180 27.30 -32.52 23.39
CA ALA A 180 26.52 -31.79 24.41
C ALA A 180 26.55 -30.27 24.23
N ALA A 181 26.46 -29.81 22.96
CA ALA A 181 26.63 -28.40 22.58
C ALA A 181 25.28 -27.67 22.36
N GLU A 182 24.18 -28.19 22.89
CA GLU A 182 22.84 -27.58 22.75
C GLU A 182 22.76 -26.15 23.34
N GLY A 183 23.38 -25.95 24.53
CA GLY A 183 23.34 -24.67 25.19
C GLY A 183 23.98 -23.51 24.40
N PRO A 184 25.19 -23.66 23.84
CA PRO A 184 25.79 -22.66 22.96
C PRO A 184 24.96 -22.39 21.70
N VAL A 185 24.42 -23.42 21.04
CA VAL A 185 23.59 -23.26 19.85
C VAL A 185 22.30 -22.53 20.16
N GLN A 186 21.63 -22.87 21.26
CA GLN A 186 20.43 -22.22 21.71
C GLN A 186 20.69 -20.74 22.03
N ARG A 187 21.77 -20.41 22.73
CA ARG A 187 22.12 -18.99 23.01
C ARG A 187 22.36 -18.19 21.74
N ASN A 188 23.03 -18.78 20.75
CA ASN A 188 23.25 -18.13 19.45
C ASN A 188 21.92 -17.85 18.74
N TRP A 189 21.03 -18.83 18.75
CA TRP A 189 19.67 -18.68 18.23
C TRP A 189 18.88 -17.58 18.93
N GLU A 190 18.88 -17.57 20.26
CA GLU A 190 18.20 -16.55 21.08
C GLU A 190 18.69 -15.14 20.75
N ASN A 191 20.00 -14.95 20.61
CA ASN A 191 20.60 -13.67 20.22
C ASN A 191 20.12 -13.21 18.84
N CYS A 192 20.10 -14.12 17.86
CA CYS A 192 19.61 -13.80 16.51
C CYS A 192 18.12 -13.46 16.49
N VAL A 193 17.31 -14.19 17.26
CA VAL A 193 15.88 -13.90 17.43
C VAL A 193 15.66 -12.54 18.06
N ALA A 194 16.41 -12.20 19.11
CA ALA A 194 16.30 -10.91 19.79
C ALA A 194 16.67 -9.75 18.85
N GLN A 195 17.77 -9.87 18.09
CA GLN A 195 18.18 -8.86 17.11
C GLN A 195 17.12 -8.67 16.02
N THR A 196 16.65 -9.76 15.42
CA THR A 196 15.60 -9.70 14.39
C THR A 196 14.30 -9.08 14.92
N ALA A 197 13.94 -9.39 16.17
CA ALA A 197 12.75 -8.81 16.81
C ALA A 197 12.89 -7.29 17.05
N ASP A 198 14.07 -6.81 17.46
CA ASP A 198 14.32 -5.37 17.68
C ASP A 198 14.31 -4.60 16.36
N THR A 199 14.95 -5.10 15.32
CA THR A 199 14.96 -4.47 13.99
C THR A 199 13.55 -4.46 13.38
N ALA A 200 12.80 -5.56 13.50
CA ALA A 200 11.42 -5.63 13.06
C ALA A 200 10.49 -4.68 13.83
N ARG A 201 10.73 -4.49 15.15
CA ARG A 201 10.00 -3.51 15.98
C ARG A 201 10.23 -2.09 15.47
N LYS A 202 11.47 -1.71 15.19
CA LYS A 202 11.82 -0.37 14.64
C LYS A 202 11.18 -0.14 13.28
N SER A 203 11.20 -1.14 12.40
CA SER A 203 10.56 -1.08 11.08
C SER A 203 9.04 -0.90 11.20
N ARG A 204 8.38 -1.68 12.05
CA ARG A 204 6.93 -1.54 12.32
C ARG A 204 6.57 -0.19 12.90
N PHE A 205 7.38 0.34 13.81
CA PHE A 205 7.15 1.67 14.39
C PHE A 205 7.20 2.78 13.32
N LEU A 206 8.21 2.76 12.44
CA LEU A 206 8.29 3.72 11.33
C LEU A 206 7.10 3.60 10.37
N SER A 207 6.72 2.38 10.02
CA SER A 207 5.55 2.12 9.18
C SER A 207 4.26 2.64 9.83
N SER A 208 4.06 2.36 11.12
CA SER A 208 2.93 2.86 11.89
C SER A 208 2.91 4.39 11.96
N LEU A 209 4.07 5.02 12.15
CA LEU A 209 4.19 6.48 12.17
C LEU A 209 3.77 7.09 10.83
N SER A 210 4.22 6.51 9.71
CA SER A 210 3.83 6.95 8.36
C SER A 210 2.32 6.85 8.13
N THR A 211 1.73 5.72 8.49
CA THR A 211 0.28 5.49 8.34
C THR A 211 -0.53 6.42 9.24
N SER A 212 -0.11 6.58 10.50
CA SER A 212 -0.79 7.47 11.45
C SER A 212 -0.70 8.93 11.01
N PHE A 213 0.45 9.36 10.49
CA PHE A 213 0.60 10.72 9.95
C PHE A 213 -0.36 10.95 8.77
N ALA A 214 -0.44 10.02 7.82
CA ALA A 214 -1.36 10.12 6.70
C ALA A 214 -2.82 10.21 7.17
N GLN A 215 -3.19 9.40 8.16
CA GLN A 215 -4.54 9.40 8.72
C GLN A 215 -4.89 10.74 9.42
N VAL A 216 -3.98 11.27 10.22
CA VAL A 216 -4.13 12.57 10.87
C VAL A 216 -4.23 13.68 9.81
N ALA A 217 -3.39 13.66 8.78
CA ALA A 217 -3.43 14.63 7.69
C ALA A 217 -4.79 14.63 6.95
N ILE A 218 -5.37 13.44 6.70
CA ILE A 218 -6.71 13.30 6.11
C ILE A 218 -7.76 13.93 7.03
N GLN A 219 -7.71 13.65 8.34
CA GLN A 219 -8.66 14.22 9.29
C GLN A 219 -8.56 15.75 9.37
N PHE A 220 -7.34 16.29 9.42
CA PHE A 220 -7.12 17.73 9.36
C PHE A 220 -7.61 18.34 8.05
N SER A 221 -7.38 17.67 6.92
CA SER A 221 -7.90 18.09 5.62
C SER A 221 -9.42 18.21 5.64
N THR A 222 -10.09 17.18 6.16
CA THR A 222 -11.57 17.18 6.27
C THR A 222 -12.07 18.36 7.11
N VAL A 223 -11.47 18.56 8.29
CA VAL A 223 -11.85 19.69 9.16
C VAL A 223 -11.57 21.03 8.47
N ALA A 224 -10.42 21.19 7.83
CA ALA A 224 -10.06 22.42 7.13
C ALA A 224 -11.00 22.72 5.96
N VAL A 225 -11.38 21.69 5.18
CA VAL A 225 -12.35 21.82 4.08
C VAL A 225 -13.70 22.27 4.63
N VAL A 226 -14.19 21.66 5.71
CA VAL A 226 -15.47 22.02 6.31
C VAL A 226 -15.44 23.45 6.85
N VAL A 227 -14.41 23.81 7.63
CA VAL A 227 -14.29 25.16 8.19
C VAL A 227 -14.22 26.20 7.08
N TYR A 228 -13.33 26.02 6.11
CA TYR A 228 -13.18 26.97 5.01
C TYR A 228 -14.42 27.03 4.12
N GLY A 229 -15.04 25.86 3.86
CA GLY A 229 -16.28 25.78 3.10
C GLY A 229 -17.45 26.51 3.76
N VAL A 230 -17.60 26.42 5.09
CA VAL A 230 -18.63 27.18 5.84
C VAL A 230 -18.44 28.69 5.68
N TYR A 231 -17.19 29.19 5.76
CA TYR A 231 -16.92 30.61 5.48
C TYR A 231 -17.35 31.00 4.05
N ARG A 232 -17.04 30.17 3.07
CA ARG A 232 -17.42 30.42 1.67
C ARG A 232 -18.93 30.36 1.43
N ILE A 233 -19.65 29.51 2.17
CA ILE A 233 -21.12 29.45 2.13
C ILE A 233 -21.70 30.73 2.74
N SER A 234 -21.16 31.23 3.86
CA SER A 234 -21.62 32.46 4.47
C SER A 234 -21.42 33.71 3.59
N GLU A 235 -20.41 33.69 2.71
CA GLU A 235 -20.16 34.71 1.69
C GLU A 235 -21.03 34.53 0.42
N GLY A 236 -21.89 33.51 0.38
CA GLY A 236 -22.75 33.20 -0.78
C GLY A 236 -22.02 32.68 -2.03
N SER A 237 -20.75 32.29 -1.89
CA SER A 237 -19.90 31.85 -3.01
C SER A 237 -19.84 30.35 -3.17
N LEU A 238 -20.41 29.56 -2.27
CA LEU A 238 -20.48 28.11 -2.28
C LEU A 238 -21.85 27.63 -1.84
N THR A 239 -22.35 26.53 -2.43
CA THR A 239 -23.59 25.89 -1.98
C THR A 239 -23.33 24.86 -0.90
N MET A 240 -24.37 24.50 -0.11
CA MET A 240 -24.27 23.41 0.87
C MET A 240 -23.92 22.06 0.20
N GLY A 241 -24.53 21.79 -0.94
CA GLY A 241 -24.26 20.57 -1.67
C GLY A 241 -22.86 20.49 -2.24
N ALA A 242 -22.26 21.63 -2.62
CA ALA A 242 -20.89 21.67 -3.11
C ALA A 242 -19.83 21.45 -2.00
N LEU A 243 -20.21 21.67 -0.72
CA LEU A 243 -19.32 21.42 0.43
C LEU A 243 -19.28 19.91 0.78
N VAL A 244 -20.40 19.20 0.63
CA VAL A 244 -20.54 17.77 0.99
C VAL A 244 -20.06 16.86 -0.13
#